data_0c5a61d377b04639b4b90b12b2692fa6
#
_entry.id   0c5a61d377b04639b4b90b12b2692fa6
#
_cell.length_a   1.000
_cell.length_b   1.000
_cell.length_c   1.000
_cell.angle_alpha   90.00
_cell.angle_beta   90.00
_cell.angle_gamma   90.00
#
_symmetry.space_group_name_H-M   'P 1'
#
loop_
_entity.id
_entity.type
_entity.pdbx_description
1 polymer ?
#
loop_
_entity_poly.entity_id
_entity_poly.type
_entity_poly.pdbx_seq_one_letter_code
_entity_poly.pdbx_strand_id
1 'polypeptide(L)'
;MKTLIELYDRNPIYNYLASLVFKPERVVFVGAVDEPIEKCRAKTKKFAQLNGLESKFEFAYSKPNDFADNHKTVKSIIEKEKSKGRSCVIDVTGGRDLALVAAGSFIGDGTDIIYLDKANSRYLWLPEGKAVEFDAKISCETFITIAGGTVFEVARSHSYSEEEEKIIKRVIDLFFEYRDEWTRFVKYLQQISKKDDERYRSLYIDAPLSFSDNGRNFEYNEKIMRELEKAGAIRNLNIIKNKKSLNFSYMNGKLANLLVNEGVWLELKVYFTAKDMPCFSDVNTGVKFVWDIPDEKKPLSRLLSESVPRNEVDAVLSRGLYPVFISCKTRAPFNEDLNELYAIKEKFGGDFAKAIIATTKPVDRNSPIYERAQALGIGIIDEKAFENNRLAEKLDILTGGKRK
;
A
#
# COMPACT_ATOMS: atom_id res chain seq x y z
N MET A 1 -12.70 8.11 27.15
CA MET A 1 -11.36 7.73 27.69
C MET A 1 -10.53 8.98 27.81
N LYS A 2 -9.97 9.27 29.00
CA LYS A 2 -9.16 10.50 29.22
C LYS A 2 -7.70 10.26 28.85
N THR A 3 -7.09 9.21 29.41
CA THR A 3 -5.69 8.89 29.17
C THR A 3 -5.56 7.41 28.80
N LEU A 4 -4.89 7.17 27.66
CA LEU A 4 -4.50 5.84 27.18
C LEU A 4 -3.00 5.67 27.47
N ILE A 5 -2.66 4.57 28.11
CA ILE A 5 -1.27 4.14 28.32
C ILE A 5 -1.00 3.01 27.35
N GLU A 6 -0.09 3.26 26.40
CA GLU A 6 0.34 2.32 25.38
C GLU A 6 1.69 1.75 25.77
N LEU A 7 1.79 0.42 25.86
CA LEU A 7 3.08 -0.23 26.03
C LEU A 7 3.78 -0.29 24.67
N TYR A 8 4.91 0.42 24.54
CA TYR A 8 5.59 0.58 23.26
C TYR A 8 6.08 -0.76 22.69
N ASP A 9 5.62 -1.10 21.49
CA ASP A 9 5.92 -2.33 20.77
C ASP A 9 6.72 -2.05 19.49
N ARG A 10 7.47 -3.06 19.03
CA ARG A 10 8.19 -3.01 17.74
C ARG A 10 7.25 -3.01 16.54
N ASN A 11 6.12 -3.69 16.65
CA ASN A 11 5.08 -3.65 15.63
C ASN A 11 4.28 -2.35 15.75
N PRO A 12 4.42 -1.43 14.79
CA PRO A 12 3.88 -0.09 14.94
C PRO A 12 2.36 -0.03 15.03
N ILE A 13 1.63 -1.01 14.47
CA ILE A 13 0.16 -0.98 14.54
C ILE A 13 -0.35 -1.07 15.99
N TYR A 14 0.32 -1.82 16.84
CA TYR A 14 -0.06 -1.96 18.25
C TYR A 14 0.07 -0.66 19.02
N ASN A 15 0.96 0.25 18.60
CA ASN A 15 1.17 1.53 19.29
C ASN A 15 0.11 2.58 18.93
N TYR A 16 -0.64 2.41 17.86
CA TYR A 16 -1.47 3.50 17.31
C TYR A 16 -2.94 3.14 17.15
N LEU A 17 -3.28 1.84 17.07
CA LEU A 17 -4.64 1.41 16.77
C LEU A 17 -5.66 1.83 17.82
N ALA A 18 -5.37 1.67 19.11
CA ALA A 18 -6.29 2.07 20.16
C ALA A 18 -6.55 3.59 20.13
N SER A 19 -5.55 4.38 19.73
CA SER A 19 -5.73 5.82 19.55
C SER A 19 -6.72 6.17 18.43
N LEU A 20 -6.75 5.39 17.34
CA LEU A 20 -7.73 5.56 16.26
C LEU A 20 -9.15 5.17 16.69
N VAL A 21 -9.27 4.08 17.45
CA VAL A 21 -10.55 3.53 17.87
C VAL A 21 -11.19 4.37 18.97
N PHE A 22 -10.42 4.72 20.01
CA PHE A 22 -10.97 5.35 21.22
C PHE A 22 -10.81 6.86 21.26
N LYS A 23 -9.96 7.46 20.42
CA LYS A 23 -9.69 8.90 20.36
C LYS A 23 -9.51 9.54 21.75
N PRO A 24 -8.54 9.07 22.55
CA PRO A 24 -8.30 9.57 23.90
C PRO A 24 -7.83 11.03 23.88
N GLU A 25 -8.03 11.79 24.96
CA GLU A 25 -7.48 13.13 25.09
C GLU A 25 -5.95 13.12 25.18
N ARG A 26 -5.40 12.06 25.77
CA ARG A 26 -3.95 11.89 25.96
C ARG A 26 -3.54 10.45 25.74
N VAL A 27 -2.39 10.26 25.10
CA VAL A 27 -1.71 8.98 24.92
C VAL A 27 -0.32 9.06 25.52
N VAL A 28 0.04 8.10 26.36
CA VAL A 28 1.38 7.98 26.93
C VAL A 28 1.97 6.66 26.52
N PHE A 29 2.98 6.71 25.63
CA PHE A 29 3.77 5.55 25.28
C PHE A 29 4.76 5.25 26.40
N VAL A 30 4.74 4.02 26.92
CA VAL A 30 5.62 3.55 27.98
C VAL A 30 6.56 2.49 27.43
N GLY A 31 7.86 2.65 27.65
CA GLY A 31 8.88 1.69 27.27
C GLY A 31 10.11 2.31 26.64
N ALA A 32 11.01 1.45 26.15
CA ALA A 32 12.17 1.86 25.37
C ALA A 32 11.80 1.86 23.89
N VAL A 33 12.06 2.98 23.22
CA VAL A 33 11.94 3.06 21.77
C VAL A 33 13.24 2.60 21.11
N ASP A 34 13.11 1.83 20.03
CA ASP A 34 14.26 1.30 19.27
C ASP A 34 14.81 2.29 18.22
N GLU A 35 14.29 3.52 18.22
CA GLU A 35 14.66 4.61 17.29
C GLU A 35 14.83 5.94 18.06
N PRO A 36 15.48 6.97 17.49
CA PRO A 36 15.59 8.28 18.13
C PRO A 36 14.22 8.85 18.44
N ILE A 37 14.08 9.40 19.67
CA ILE A 37 12.80 9.92 20.17
C ILE A 37 12.19 11.02 19.28
N GLU A 38 13.04 11.81 18.61
CA GLU A 38 12.63 12.82 17.64
C GLU A 38 11.90 12.21 16.45
N LYS A 39 12.37 11.04 15.96
CA LYS A 39 11.69 10.28 14.88
C LYS A 39 10.35 9.74 15.36
N CYS A 40 10.29 9.20 16.58
CA CYS A 40 9.02 8.78 17.18
C CYS A 40 8.02 9.93 17.25
N ARG A 41 8.46 11.11 17.67
CA ARG A 41 7.63 12.32 17.75
C ARG A 41 7.17 12.79 16.38
N ALA A 42 8.06 12.84 15.39
CA ALA A 42 7.73 13.24 14.03
C ALA A 42 6.69 12.28 13.40
N LYS A 43 6.92 10.97 13.56
CA LYS A 43 6.01 9.90 13.13
C LYS A 43 4.62 10.05 13.77
N THR A 44 4.58 10.20 15.08
CA THR A 44 3.32 10.34 15.84
C THR A 44 2.57 11.61 15.45
N LYS A 45 3.28 12.73 15.25
CA LYS A 45 2.69 13.98 14.76
C LYS A 45 2.06 13.81 13.38
N LYS A 46 2.77 13.20 12.45
CA LYS A 46 2.25 12.94 11.09
C LYS A 46 1.05 11.98 11.13
N PHE A 47 1.12 10.92 11.95
CA PHE A 47 0.01 10.00 12.18
C PHE A 47 -1.24 10.74 12.70
N ALA A 48 -1.10 11.59 13.71
CA ALA A 48 -2.21 12.37 14.25
C ALA A 48 -2.83 13.29 13.19
N GLN A 49 -2.00 13.98 12.41
CA GLN A 49 -2.47 14.85 11.32
C GLN A 49 -3.25 14.08 10.25
N LEU A 50 -2.73 12.93 9.79
CA LEU A 50 -3.39 12.10 8.77
C LEU A 50 -4.75 11.58 9.21
N ASN A 51 -4.93 11.36 10.51
CA ASN A 51 -6.14 10.75 11.05
C ASN A 51 -7.03 11.73 11.83
N GLY A 52 -6.74 13.03 11.80
CA GLY A 52 -7.54 14.06 12.47
C GLY A 52 -7.63 13.87 13.98
N LEU A 53 -6.55 13.39 14.62
CA LEU A 53 -6.50 13.18 16.07
C LEU A 53 -6.00 14.42 16.78
N GLU A 54 -6.74 14.85 17.79
CA GLU A 54 -6.39 15.96 18.69
C GLU A 54 -5.69 15.49 19.98
N SER A 55 -5.43 14.19 20.10
CA SER A 55 -4.79 13.59 21.27
C SER A 55 -3.42 14.19 21.54
N LYS A 56 -3.08 14.42 22.80
CA LYS A 56 -1.74 14.77 23.23
C LYS A 56 -0.91 13.52 23.42
N PHE A 57 0.15 13.37 22.63
CA PHE A 57 1.05 12.21 22.66
C PHE A 57 2.30 12.53 23.49
N GLU A 58 2.63 11.64 24.43
CA GLU A 58 3.80 11.76 25.32
C GLU A 58 4.55 10.41 25.38
N PHE A 59 5.84 10.45 25.72
CA PHE A 59 6.70 9.27 25.84
C PHE A 59 7.28 9.22 27.25
N ALA A 60 7.11 8.08 27.91
CA ALA A 60 7.68 7.79 29.21
C ALA A 60 8.65 6.61 29.07
N TYR A 61 9.93 6.87 29.24
CA TYR A 61 10.95 5.83 29.17
C TYR A 61 10.85 4.87 30.36
N SER A 62 10.96 3.58 30.09
CA SER A 62 11.21 2.53 31.07
C SER A 62 12.21 1.52 30.53
N LYS A 63 12.97 0.86 31.42
CA LYS A 63 13.96 -0.13 31.04
C LYS A 63 13.24 -1.40 30.52
N PRO A 64 13.58 -1.89 29.33
CA PRO A 64 12.78 -2.95 28.68
C PRO A 64 12.76 -4.29 29.44
N ASN A 65 13.84 -4.60 30.18
CA ASN A 65 14.00 -5.88 30.88
C ASN A 65 14.00 -5.69 32.41
N ASP A 66 13.27 -4.69 32.91
CA ASP A 66 13.21 -4.39 34.35
C ASP A 66 11.72 -4.23 34.75
N PHE A 67 11.18 -5.26 35.40
CA PHE A 67 9.80 -5.29 35.89
C PHE A 67 9.51 -4.13 36.85
N ALA A 68 10.42 -3.88 37.81
CA ALA A 68 10.21 -2.85 38.84
C ALA A 68 10.17 -1.46 38.22
N ASP A 69 11.01 -1.17 37.24
CA ASP A 69 11.04 0.10 36.53
C ASP A 69 9.79 0.31 35.66
N ASN A 70 9.36 -0.73 34.92
CA ASN A 70 8.12 -0.72 34.15
C ASN A 70 6.91 -0.48 35.07
N HIS A 71 6.78 -1.26 36.15
CA HIS A 71 5.69 -1.11 37.12
C HIS A 71 5.65 0.29 37.73
N LYS A 72 6.81 0.79 38.22
CA LYS A 72 6.93 2.14 38.78
C LYS A 72 6.51 3.22 37.80
N THR A 73 6.93 3.09 36.54
CA THR A 73 6.60 4.07 35.48
C THR A 73 5.10 4.10 35.21
N VAL A 74 4.47 2.95 34.97
CA VAL A 74 3.01 2.85 34.76
C VAL A 74 2.25 3.38 35.98
N LYS A 75 2.62 2.95 37.20
CA LYS A 75 2.02 3.40 38.46
C LYS A 75 2.05 4.93 38.61
N SER A 76 3.20 5.53 38.37
CA SER A 76 3.40 7.00 38.44
C SER A 76 2.45 7.75 37.50
N ILE A 77 2.23 7.22 36.27
CA ILE A 77 1.30 7.83 35.30
C ILE A 77 -0.14 7.70 35.81
N ILE A 78 -0.55 6.53 36.29
CA ILE A 78 -1.90 6.30 36.85
C ILE A 78 -2.17 7.22 38.01
N GLU A 79 -1.25 7.31 39.00
CA GLU A 79 -1.41 8.16 40.18
C GLU A 79 -1.48 9.63 39.80
N LYS A 80 -0.64 10.09 38.88
CA LYS A 80 -0.65 11.47 38.37
C LYS A 80 -1.97 11.82 37.64
N GLU A 81 -2.55 10.90 36.92
CA GLU A 81 -3.82 11.15 36.23
C GLU A 81 -5.01 11.06 37.21
N LYS A 82 -5.00 10.11 38.15
CA LYS A 82 -6.00 9.99 39.22
C LYS A 82 -6.02 11.24 40.09
N SER A 83 -4.85 11.84 40.43
CA SER A 83 -4.79 13.10 41.21
C SER A 83 -5.42 14.30 40.49
N LYS A 84 -5.58 14.22 39.16
CA LYS A 84 -6.27 15.22 38.32
C LYS A 84 -7.72 14.86 38.00
N GLY A 85 -8.27 13.83 38.65
CA GLY A 85 -9.61 13.32 38.40
C GLY A 85 -9.78 12.69 37.00
N ARG A 86 -8.71 12.17 36.38
CA ARG A 86 -8.76 11.54 35.07
C ARG A 86 -8.67 10.01 35.14
N SER A 87 -9.45 9.32 34.31
CA SER A 87 -9.37 7.88 34.14
C SER A 87 -8.21 7.49 33.24
N CYS A 88 -7.56 6.36 33.56
CA CYS A 88 -6.56 5.72 32.75
C CYS A 88 -7.06 4.39 32.21
N VAL A 89 -6.65 4.06 30.99
CA VAL A 89 -6.80 2.74 30.40
C VAL A 89 -5.43 2.29 29.90
N ILE A 90 -5.05 1.03 30.15
CA ILE A 90 -3.78 0.46 29.68
C ILE A 90 -4.09 -0.45 28.50
N ASP A 91 -3.45 -0.25 27.37
CA ASP A 91 -3.47 -1.22 26.26
C ASP A 91 -2.31 -2.22 26.45
N VAL A 92 -2.67 -3.49 26.59
CA VAL A 92 -1.72 -4.61 26.69
C VAL A 92 -1.67 -5.44 25.40
N THR A 93 -2.09 -4.86 24.29
CA THR A 93 -2.01 -5.51 22.97
C THR A 93 -0.57 -5.71 22.52
N GLY A 94 0.26 -4.71 22.71
CA GLY A 94 1.68 -4.69 22.41
C GLY A 94 2.53 -4.47 23.66
N GLY A 95 3.83 -4.40 23.48
CA GLY A 95 4.79 -4.18 24.56
C GLY A 95 5.74 -5.35 24.77
N ARG A 96 6.78 -5.12 25.54
CA ARG A 96 7.76 -6.16 25.89
C ARG A 96 7.25 -7.00 27.07
N ASP A 97 7.66 -8.25 27.15
CA ASP A 97 7.17 -9.25 28.11
C ASP A 97 7.04 -8.74 29.55
N LEU A 98 8.12 -8.14 30.10
CA LEU A 98 8.11 -7.62 31.47
C LEU A 98 7.26 -6.36 31.63
N ALA A 99 7.06 -5.57 30.59
CA ALA A 99 6.14 -4.45 30.61
C ALA A 99 4.68 -4.94 30.65
N LEU A 100 4.36 -6.00 29.89
CA LEU A 100 3.04 -6.65 29.90
C LEU A 100 2.72 -7.25 31.27
N VAL A 101 3.68 -7.95 31.89
CA VAL A 101 3.51 -8.52 33.24
C VAL A 101 3.32 -7.38 34.28
N ALA A 102 4.08 -6.30 34.16
CA ALA A 102 3.96 -5.13 35.03
C ALA A 102 2.60 -4.44 34.88
N ALA A 103 2.12 -4.26 33.65
CA ALA A 103 0.79 -3.71 33.36
C ALA A 103 -0.35 -4.60 33.87
N GLY A 104 -0.22 -5.91 33.71
CA GLY A 104 -1.19 -6.89 34.20
C GLY A 104 -1.37 -6.87 35.72
N SER A 105 -0.38 -6.40 36.51
CA SER A 105 -0.50 -6.28 37.96
C SER A 105 -1.50 -5.19 38.41
N PHE A 106 -1.96 -4.31 37.51
CA PHE A 106 -2.97 -3.30 37.81
C PHE A 106 -4.40 -3.76 37.54
N ILE A 107 -4.61 -5.02 37.12
CA ILE A 107 -5.95 -5.61 37.01
C ILE A 107 -6.60 -5.65 38.38
N GLY A 108 -7.78 -5.04 38.50
CA GLY A 108 -8.51 -4.99 39.77
C GLY A 108 -8.24 -3.72 40.63
N ASP A 109 -7.25 -2.91 40.32
CA ASP A 109 -6.91 -1.66 41.06
C ASP A 109 -7.75 -0.44 40.62
N GLY A 110 -8.89 -0.66 39.96
CA GLY A 110 -9.72 0.41 39.39
C GLY A 110 -9.08 1.12 38.20
N THR A 111 -8.17 0.43 37.51
CA THR A 111 -7.61 0.83 36.21
C THR A 111 -8.07 -0.14 35.15
N ASP A 112 -8.69 0.39 34.11
CA ASP A 112 -9.17 -0.42 33.00
C ASP A 112 -8.00 -0.90 32.14
N ILE A 113 -8.07 -2.15 31.65
CA ILE A 113 -7.08 -2.74 30.76
C ILE A 113 -7.79 -3.22 29.49
N ILE A 114 -7.22 -2.95 28.34
CA ILE A 114 -7.73 -3.39 27.04
C ILE A 114 -6.71 -4.26 26.30
N TYR A 115 -7.23 -5.17 25.48
CA TYR A 115 -6.46 -6.05 24.63
C TYR A 115 -7.12 -6.19 23.25
N LEU A 116 -6.36 -6.12 22.17
CA LEU A 116 -6.83 -6.28 20.80
C LEU A 116 -7.02 -7.76 20.44
N ASP A 117 -8.25 -8.19 20.27
CA ASP A 117 -8.59 -9.43 19.57
C ASP A 117 -8.59 -9.16 18.04
N LYS A 118 -7.41 -9.26 17.42
CA LYS A 118 -7.21 -8.95 16.00
C LYS A 118 -8.02 -9.85 15.06
N ALA A 119 -8.27 -11.09 15.47
CA ALA A 119 -9.01 -12.06 14.65
C ALA A 119 -10.47 -11.64 14.45
N ASN A 120 -11.04 -10.96 15.43
CA ASN A 120 -12.44 -10.52 15.43
C ASN A 120 -12.60 -8.99 15.33
N SER A 121 -11.51 -8.24 15.09
CA SER A 121 -11.51 -6.76 14.99
C SER A 121 -12.23 -6.08 16.15
N ARG A 122 -11.87 -6.44 17.38
CA ARG A 122 -12.46 -5.88 18.60
C ARG A 122 -11.44 -5.71 19.71
N TYR A 123 -11.70 -4.78 20.61
CA TYR A 123 -10.99 -4.66 21.88
C TYR A 123 -11.75 -5.36 22.98
N LEU A 124 -11.05 -6.12 23.82
CA LEU A 124 -11.58 -6.76 25.03
C LEU A 124 -11.17 -5.92 26.23
N TRP A 125 -12.11 -5.60 27.09
CA TRP A 125 -11.89 -4.99 28.40
C TRP A 125 -11.67 -6.07 29.43
N LEU A 126 -10.56 -6.04 30.13
CA LEU A 126 -10.14 -7.05 31.09
C LEU A 126 -10.40 -6.57 32.53
N PRO A 127 -10.78 -7.49 33.47
CA PRO A 127 -10.86 -8.95 33.28
C PRO A 127 -12.20 -9.46 32.70
N GLU A 128 -13.26 -8.62 32.62
CA GLU A 128 -14.64 -9.05 32.32
C GLU A 128 -14.82 -9.59 30.90
N GLY A 129 -13.89 -9.30 30.00
CA GLY A 129 -13.97 -9.74 28.60
C GLY A 129 -15.03 -9.00 27.77
N LYS A 130 -15.52 -7.84 28.26
CA LYS A 130 -16.45 -7.01 27.49
C LYS A 130 -15.82 -6.58 26.18
N ALA A 131 -16.47 -6.90 25.07
CA ALA A 131 -15.98 -6.57 23.73
C ALA A 131 -16.46 -5.20 23.24
N VAL A 132 -15.57 -4.47 22.55
CA VAL A 132 -15.89 -3.28 21.77
C VAL A 132 -15.44 -3.53 20.36
N GLU A 133 -16.38 -3.77 19.46
CA GLU A 133 -16.13 -3.96 18.03
C GLU A 133 -15.80 -2.62 17.39
N PHE A 134 -14.97 -2.65 16.34
CA PHE A 134 -14.63 -1.48 15.56
C PHE A 134 -14.44 -1.82 14.08
N ASP A 135 -14.75 -0.85 13.23
CA ASP A 135 -14.45 -0.90 11.80
C ASP A 135 -13.21 -0.03 11.51
N ALA A 136 -12.05 -0.66 11.42
CA ALA A 136 -10.81 0.07 11.16
C ALA A 136 -10.71 0.45 9.68
N LYS A 137 -10.77 1.73 9.39
CA LYS A 137 -10.50 2.29 8.05
C LYS A 137 -9.16 3.00 8.06
N ILE A 138 -8.08 2.21 8.06
CA ILE A 138 -6.72 2.73 8.08
C ILE A 138 -6.27 2.94 6.63
N SER A 139 -5.82 4.15 6.30
CA SER A 139 -5.32 4.44 4.95
C SER A 139 -3.96 3.79 4.70
N CYS A 140 -3.64 3.54 3.44
CA CYS A 140 -2.33 3.04 3.02
C CYS A 140 -1.19 3.98 3.48
N GLU A 141 -1.40 5.30 3.40
CA GLU A 141 -0.43 6.29 3.88
C GLU A 141 -0.23 6.19 5.40
N THR A 142 -1.30 5.92 6.17
CA THR A 142 -1.19 5.74 7.63
C THR A 142 -0.31 4.52 7.96
N PHE A 143 -0.50 3.37 7.30
CA PHE A 143 0.36 2.19 7.52
C PHE A 143 1.83 2.49 7.26
N ILE A 144 2.14 3.14 6.13
CA ILE A 144 3.51 3.51 5.78
C ILE A 144 4.08 4.50 6.81
N THR A 145 3.29 5.48 7.24
CA THR A 145 3.71 6.51 8.21
C THR A 145 4.03 5.91 9.58
N ILE A 146 3.15 5.07 10.15
CA ILE A 146 3.41 4.50 11.49
C ILE A 146 4.61 3.54 11.49
N ALA A 147 4.96 2.96 10.35
CA ALA A 147 6.16 2.16 10.16
C ALA A 147 7.44 2.98 9.88
N GLY A 148 7.32 4.30 9.86
CA GLY A 148 8.46 5.21 9.72
C GLY A 148 8.81 5.55 8.27
N GLY A 149 7.87 5.41 7.34
CA GLY A 149 8.02 5.84 5.96
C GLY A 149 7.21 7.09 5.62
N THR A 150 7.48 7.66 4.46
CA THR A 150 6.73 8.82 3.96
C THR A 150 6.37 8.62 2.51
N VAL A 151 5.08 8.62 2.22
CA VAL A 151 4.54 8.64 0.86
C VAL A 151 4.76 10.02 0.26
N PHE A 152 5.36 10.10 -0.92
CA PHE A 152 5.61 11.36 -1.61
C PHE A 152 4.95 11.45 -2.98
N GLU A 153 4.53 10.31 -3.54
CA GLU A 153 3.81 10.25 -4.81
C GLU A 153 2.85 9.06 -4.80
N VAL A 154 1.66 9.27 -5.32
CA VAL A 154 0.69 8.22 -5.62
C VAL A 154 0.26 8.43 -7.07
N ALA A 155 0.24 7.37 -7.87
CA ALA A 155 -0.24 7.48 -9.24
C ALA A 155 -1.66 8.04 -9.25
N ARG A 156 -1.91 9.02 -10.13
CA ARG A 156 -3.18 9.77 -10.18
C ARG A 156 -4.35 8.94 -10.75
N SER A 157 -4.37 7.64 -10.47
CA SER A 157 -5.46 6.73 -10.85
C SER A 157 -6.83 7.13 -10.29
N HIS A 158 -6.84 7.93 -9.22
CA HIS A 158 -8.07 8.44 -8.60
C HIS A 158 -8.72 9.62 -9.33
N SER A 159 -8.08 10.15 -10.37
CA SER A 159 -8.53 11.35 -11.09
C SER A 159 -9.09 11.06 -12.49
N TYR A 160 -9.46 9.82 -12.77
CA TYR A 160 -10.13 9.49 -14.03
C TYR A 160 -11.60 9.89 -13.98
N SER A 161 -12.08 10.50 -15.07
CA SER A 161 -13.51 10.69 -15.27
C SER A 161 -14.20 9.35 -15.55
N GLU A 162 -15.52 9.28 -15.41
CA GLU A 162 -16.28 8.07 -15.73
C GLU A 162 -16.07 7.60 -17.18
N GLU A 163 -15.92 8.53 -18.12
CA GLU A 163 -15.61 8.23 -19.52
C GLU A 163 -14.21 7.62 -19.64
N GLU A 164 -13.21 8.22 -18.99
CA GLU A 164 -11.84 7.71 -18.97
C GLU A 164 -11.78 6.30 -18.33
N GLU A 165 -12.48 6.07 -17.21
CA GLU A 165 -12.54 4.74 -16.59
C GLU A 165 -13.13 3.68 -17.53
N LYS A 166 -14.20 4.01 -18.26
CA LYS A 166 -14.80 3.11 -19.25
C LYS A 166 -13.82 2.76 -20.37
N ILE A 167 -13.10 3.74 -20.88
CA ILE A 167 -12.08 3.53 -21.92
C ILE A 167 -10.94 2.68 -21.37
N ILE A 168 -10.42 3.02 -20.19
CA ILE A 168 -9.32 2.29 -19.56
C ILE A 168 -9.70 0.82 -19.33
N LYS A 169 -10.90 0.55 -18.81
CA LYS A 169 -11.37 -0.84 -18.62
C LYS A 169 -11.42 -1.62 -19.94
N ARG A 170 -11.85 -1.00 -21.04
CA ARG A 170 -11.80 -1.62 -22.37
C ARG A 170 -10.38 -1.88 -22.86
N VAL A 171 -9.47 -0.93 -22.65
CA VAL A 171 -8.05 -1.12 -23.03
C VAL A 171 -7.38 -2.19 -22.17
N ILE A 172 -7.76 -2.34 -20.90
CA ILE A 172 -7.32 -3.48 -20.07
C ILE A 172 -7.75 -4.80 -20.70
N ASP A 173 -8.99 -4.91 -21.16
CA ASP A 173 -9.46 -6.13 -21.81
C ASP A 173 -8.67 -6.42 -23.12
N LEU A 174 -8.37 -5.39 -23.92
CA LEU A 174 -7.49 -5.51 -25.08
C LEU A 174 -6.06 -5.95 -24.72
N PHE A 175 -5.51 -5.41 -23.63
CA PHE A 175 -4.19 -5.84 -23.11
C PHE A 175 -4.16 -7.34 -22.82
N PHE A 176 -5.21 -7.90 -22.22
CA PHE A 176 -5.29 -9.33 -21.93
C PHE A 176 -5.55 -10.16 -23.18
N GLU A 177 -6.33 -9.65 -24.15
CA GLU A 177 -6.61 -10.32 -25.42
C GLU A 177 -5.37 -10.40 -26.31
N TYR A 178 -4.58 -9.31 -26.40
CA TYR A 178 -3.42 -9.19 -27.29
C TYR A 178 -2.09 -9.21 -26.52
N ARG A 179 -2.01 -9.81 -25.35
CA ARG A 179 -0.85 -9.69 -24.43
C ARG A 179 0.48 -10.13 -25.05
N ASP A 180 0.49 -11.10 -25.95
CA ASP A 180 1.72 -11.58 -26.59
C ASP A 180 2.26 -10.57 -27.63
N GLU A 181 1.37 -9.80 -28.28
CA GLU A 181 1.73 -8.73 -29.20
C GLU A 181 1.88 -7.38 -28.48
N TRP A 182 1.30 -7.22 -27.30
CA TRP A 182 1.18 -5.95 -26.60
C TRP A 182 2.53 -5.27 -26.35
N THR A 183 3.51 -6.00 -25.86
CA THR A 183 4.88 -5.46 -25.62
C THR A 183 5.49 -4.89 -26.91
N ARG A 184 5.35 -5.59 -28.03
CA ARG A 184 5.86 -5.13 -29.33
C ARG A 184 5.10 -3.90 -29.81
N PHE A 185 3.81 -3.91 -29.66
CA PHE A 185 2.93 -2.79 -29.99
C PHE A 185 3.24 -1.53 -29.17
N VAL A 186 3.40 -1.66 -27.86
CA VAL A 186 3.77 -0.54 -26.97
C VAL A 186 5.13 0.04 -27.36
N LYS A 187 6.11 -0.80 -27.69
CA LYS A 187 7.42 -0.33 -28.17
C LYS A 187 7.29 0.48 -29.47
N TYR A 188 6.43 0.08 -30.39
CA TYR A 188 6.11 0.89 -31.56
C TYR A 188 5.52 2.25 -31.13
N LEU A 189 4.50 2.27 -30.29
CA LEU A 189 3.89 3.52 -29.78
C LEU A 189 4.90 4.42 -29.07
N GLN A 190 5.79 3.86 -28.25
CA GLN A 190 6.86 4.62 -27.56
C GLN A 190 7.75 5.36 -28.54
N GLN A 191 8.10 4.75 -29.67
CA GLN A 191 8.97 5.35 -30.66
C GLN A 191 8.29 6.45 -31.47
N ILE A 192 7.04 6.23 -31.88
CA ILE A 192 6.29 7.23 -32.67
C ILE A 192 5.73 8.38 -31.82
N SER A 193 5.62 8.19 -30.50
CA SER A 193 5.07 9.17 -29.56
C SER A 193 6.18 9.81 -28.73
N LYS A 194 7.32 10.14 -29.34
CA LYS A 194 8.41 10.85 -28.66
C LYS A 194 7.91 12.17 -28.09
N LYS A 195 8.44 12.58 -26.96
CA LYS A 195 8.12 13.88 -26.37
C LYS A 195 8.81 14.95 -27.18
N ASP A 196 8.06 15.96 -27.62
CA ASP A 196 8.59 17.14 -28.27
C ASP A 196 9.27 18.08 -27.25
N ASP A 197 8.86 17.96 -25.96
CA ASP A 197 9.42 18.66 -24.80
C ASP A 197 9.30 17.75 -23.58
N GLU A 198 10.14 17.95 -22.54
CA GLU A 198 10.15 17.11 -21.32
C GLU A 198 8.78 17.00 -20.62
N ARG A 199 7.84 17.90 -20.89
CA ARG A 199 6.55 18.01 -20.20
C ARG A 199 5.34 17.49 -20.97
N TYR A 200 5.34 17.53 -22.30
CA TYR A 200 4.15 17.26 -23.10
C TYR A 200 4.42 16.29 -24.24
N ARG A 201 3.57 15.30 -24.36
CA ARG A 201 3.52 14.37 -25.49
C ARG A 201 2.53 14.93 -26.53
N SER A 202 2.92 14.95 -27.81
CA SER A 202 1.99 15.31 -28.88
C SER A 202 0.77 14.39 -28.84
N LEU A 203 -0.41 14.97 -28.91
CA LEU A 203 -1.65 14.21 -29.00
C LEU A 203 -1.91 13.72 -30.42
N TYR A 204 -1.48 14.45 -31.44
CA TYR A 204 -1.55 14.05 -32.85
C TYR A 204 -0.26 13.35 -33.25
N ILE A 205 -0.44 12.19 -33.87
CA ILE A 205 0.66 11.35 -34.36
C ILE A 205 0.53 11.21 -35.88
N ASP A 206 1.61 11.43 -36.58
CA ASP A 206 1.82 11.07 -38.00
C ASP A 206 3.11 10.28 -38.07
N ALA A 207 3.04 9.03 -38.50
CA ALA A 207 4.16 8.10 -38.39
C ALA A 207 4.16 7.03 -39.49
N PRO A 208 5.33 6.42 -39.81
CA PRO A 208 5.39 5.28 -40.68
C PRO A 208 4.76 4.03 -40.03
N LEU A 209 4.20 3.12 -40.86
CA LEU A 209 3.65 1.84 -40.40
C LEU A 209 4.73 0.93 -39.78
N SER A 210 5.97 1.06 -40.26
CA SER A 210 7.12 0.34 -39.72
C SER A 210 8.40 1.15 -39.91
N PHE A 211 9.35 0.95 -39.04
CA PHE A 211 10.69 1.53 -39.15
C PHE A 211 11.70 0.68 -38.38
N SER A 212 12.98 0.86 -38.70
CA SER A 212 14.09 0.21 -38.00
C SER A 212 14.90 1.23 -37.22
N ASP A 213 15.20 0.91 -35.96
CA ASP A 213 16.09 1.69 -35.11
C ASP A 213 17.06 0.75 -34.40
N ASN A 214 18.38 1.01 -34.50
CA ASN A 214 19.45 0.22 -33.90
C ASN A 214 19.33 -1.30 -34.20
N GLY A 215 18.96 -1.67 -35.43
CA GLY A 215 18.80 -3.06 -35.86
C GLY A 215 17.53 -3.75 -35.36
N ARG A 216 16.62 -3.02 -34.71
CA ARG A 216 15.32 -3.52 -34.27
C ARG A 216 14.22 -2.97 -35.16
N ASN A 217 13.32 -3.85 -35.60
CA ASN A 217 12.14 -3.48 -36.38
C ASN A 217 10.97 -3.20 -35.44
N PHE A 218 10.33 -2.06 -35.65
CA PHE A 218 9.09 -1.63 -34.98
C PHE A 218 7.99 -1.57 -36.04
N GLU A 219 6.87 -2.18 -35.72
CA GLU A 219 5.75 -2.29 -36.64
C GLU A 219 4.45 -2.05 -35.89
N TYR A 220 3.51 -1.34 -36.53
CA TYR A 220 2.18 -1.14 -36.02
C TYR A 220 1.39 -2.46 -36.01
N ASN A 221 0.38 -2.53 -35.16
CA ASN A 221 -0.59 -3.62 -35.18
C ASN A 221 -1.97 -3.04 -35.57
N GLU A 222 -2.44 -3.32 -36.81
CA GLU A 222 -3.69 -2.77 -37.33
C GLU A 222 -4.88 -3.19 -36.45
N LYS A 223 -4.93 -4.42 -35.96
CA LYS A 223 -6.03 -4.91 -35.12
C LYS A 223 -6.10 -4.13 -33.82
N ILE A 224 -4.99 -4.05 -33.10
CA ILE A 224 -4.94 -3.30 -31.82
C ILE A 224 -5.28 -1.82 -32.04
N MET A 225 -4.75 -1.16 -33.07
CA MET A 225 -5.05 0.24 -33.37
C MET A 225 -6.55 0.46 -33.59
N ARG A 226 -7.23 -0.40 -34.37
CA ARG A 226 -8.67 -0.29 -34.62
C ARG A 226 -9.50 -0.55 -33.36
N GLU A 227 -9.09 -1.50 -32.52
CA GLU A 227 -9.76 -1.73 -31.24
C GLU A 227 -9.56 -0.57 -30.26
N LEU A 228 -8.38 0.05 -30.22
CA LEU A 228 -8.16 1.27 -29.44
C LEU A 228 -9.03 2.45 -29.89
N GLU A 229 -9.26 2.57 -31.23
CA GLU A 229 -10.17 3.58 -31.75
C GLU A 229 -11.62 3.29 -31.34
N LYS A 230 -12.08 2.03 -31.46
CA LYS A 230 -13.41 1.61 -30.99
C LYS A 230 -13.58 1.82 -29.48
N ALA A 231 -12.53 1.57 -28.72
CA ALA A 231 -12.52 1.83 -27.28
C ALA A 231 -12.59 3.33 -26.94
N GLY A 232 -12.26 4.22 -27.89
CA GLY A 232 -12.19 5.67 -27.71
C GLY A 232 -10.86 6.17 -27.15
N ALA A 233 -9.86 5.29 -27.02
CA ALA A 233 -8.54 5.64 -26.53
C ALA A 233 -7.72 6.48 -27.53
N ILE A 234 -7.97 6.25 -28.82
CA ILE A 234 -7.48 7.06 -29.93
C ILE A 234 -8.66 7.47 -30.84
N ARG A 235 -8.45 8.47 -31.69
CA ARG A 235 -9.47 9.03 -32.60
C ARG A 235 -8.86 9.32 -33.96
N ASN A 236 -9.71 9.34 -35.00
CA ASN A 236 -9.34 9.72 -36.37
C ASN A 236 -8.19 8.86 -36.92
N LEU A 237 -8.24 7.56 -36.66
CA LEU A 237 -7.24 6.62 -37.18
C LEU A 237 -7.34 6.52 -38.71
N ASN A 238 -6.31 6.94 -39.40
CA ASN A 238 -6.22 6.83 -40.85
C ASN A 238 -4.92 6.08 -41.22
N ILE A 239 -5.10 4.92 -41.86
CA ILE A 239 -3.98 4.05 -42.31
C ILE A 239 -3.85 4.18 -43.82
N ILE A 240 -2.75 4.77 -44.28
CA ILE A 240 -2.47 5.08 -45.66
C ILE A 240 -1.47 4.06 -46.22
N LYS A 241 -1.99 2.88 -46.66
CA LYS A 241 -1.15 1.75 -47.07
C LYS A 241 -0.19 2.06 -48.23
N ASN A 242 -0.63 2.85 -49.22
CA ASN A 242 0.20 3.27 -50.37
C ASN A 242 1.37 4.20 -49.97
N LYS A 243 1.22 4.98 -48.90
CA LYS A 243 2.27 5.82 -48.33
C LYS A 243 3.03 5.16 -47.19
N LYS A 244 2.65 3.95 -46.80
CA LYS A 244 3.19 3.21 -45.63
C LYS A 244 3.21 4.07 -44.36
N SER A 245 2.15 4.88 -44.14
CA SER A 245 2.01 5.78 -42.99
C SER A 245 0.64 5.63 -42.34
N LEU A 246 0.55 6.09 -41.10
CA LEU A 246 -0.71 6.25 -40.35
C LEU A 246 -0.72 7.57 -39.63
N ASN A 247 -1.91 8.08 -39.36
CA ASN A 247 -2.11 9.17 -38.43
C ASN A 247 -3.32 8.91 -37.54
N PHE A 248 -3.26 9.47 -36.33
CA PHE A 248 -4.33 9.38 -35.33
C PHE A 248 -4.13 10.46 -34.24
N SER A 249 -5.12 10.63 -33.38
CA SER A 249 -4.99 11.44 -32.17
C SER A 249 -5.30 10.62 -30.94
N TYR A 250 -4.48 10.75 -29.89
CA TYR A 250 -4.85 10.26 -28.56
C TYR A 250 -6.07 11.02 -28.06
N MET A 251 -6.93 10.36 -27.27
CA MET A 251 -8.08 11.02 -26.66
C MET A 251 -7.63 12.22 -25.78
N ASN A 252 -6.61 12.00 -24.96
CA ASN A 252 -5.97 13.02 -24.12
C ASN A 252 -4.57 12.58 -23.66
N GLY A 253 -3.86 13.49 -22.97
CA GLY A 253 -2.51 13.24 -22.49
C GLY A 253 -2.38 12.12 -21.44
N LYS A 254 -3.43 11.88 -20.63
CA LYS A 254 -3.43 10.78 -19.66
C LYS A 254 -3.41 9.43 -20.37
N LEU A 255 -4.32 9.23 -21.34
CA LEU A 255 -4.37 8.00 -22.12
C LEU A 255 -3.13 7.82 -23.01
N ALA A 256 -2.59 8.89 -23.58
CA ALA A 256 -1.31 8.84 -24.29
C ALA A 256 -0.18 8.28 -23.42
N ASN A 257 -0.08 8.76 -22.17
CA ASN A 257 0.93 8.27 -21.22
C ASN A 257 0.69 6.82 -20.79
N LEU A 258 -0.55 6.40 -20.60
CA LEU A 258 -0.89 5.01 -20.28
C LEU A 258 -0.55 4.07 -21.44
N LEU A 259 -0.93 4.42 -22.68
CA LEU A 259 -0.74 3.57 -23.86
C LEU A 259 0.73 3.31 -24.21
N VAL A 260 1.63 4.18 -23.80
CA VAL A 260 3.07 3.98 -23.98
C VAL A 260 3.77 3.33 -22.79
N ASN A 261 3.02 2.94 -21.76
CA ASN A 261 3.54 2.22 -20.60
C ASN A 261 3.15 0.75 -20.68
N GLU A 262 4.15 -0.13 -20.69
CA GLU A 262 3.94 -1.57 -20.87
C GLU A 262 3.27 -2.25 -19.67
N GLY A 263 3.66 -1.87 -18.46
CA GLY A 263 3.26 -2.53 -17.21
C GLY A 263 1.94 -2.06 -16.60
N VAL A 264 1.56 -0.82 -16.88
CA VAL A 264 0.47 -0.12 -16.17
C VAL A 264 -0.90 -0.83 -16.28
N TRP A 265 -1.15 -1.59 -17.34
CA TRP A 265 -2.46 -2.22 -17.58
C TRP A 265 -2.76 -3.34 -16.60
N LEU A 266 -1.75 -4.08 -16.16
CA LEU A 266 -1.89 -5.08 -15.10
C LEU A 266 -2.16 -4.41 -13.75
N GLU A 267 -1.43 -3.33 -13.45
CA GLU A 267 -1.64 -2.53 -12.24
C GLU A 267 -3.07 -1.96 -12.18
N LEU A 268 -3.54 -1.39 -13.29
CA LEU A 268 -4.90 -0.85 -13.40
C LEU A 268 -5.97 -1.95 -13.33
N LYS A 269 -5.71 -3.16 -13.85
CA LYS A 269 -6.62 -4.31 -13.67
C LYS A 269 -6.78 -4.65 -12.20
N VAL A 270 -5.66 -4.74 -11.47
CA VAL A 270 -5.67 -4.99 -10.01
C VAL A 270 -6.39 -3.85 -9.28
N TYR A 271 -6.06 -2.60 -9.60
CA TYR A 271 -6.67 -1.41 -8.99
C TYR A 271 -8.19 -1.39 -9.15
N PHE A 272 -8.71 -1.46 -10.39
CA PHE A 272 -10.16 -1.40 -10.61
C PHE A 272 -10.88 -2.60 -10.00
N THR A 273 -10.28 -3.79 -10.05
CA THR A 273 -10.88 -4.96 -9.39
C THR A 273 -10.96 -4.73 -7.87
N ALA A 274 -9.89 -4.24 -7.24
CA ALA A 274 -9.89 -3.98 -5.80
C ALA A 274 -10.84 -2.81 -5.42
N LYS A 275 -10.90 -1.75 -6.24
CA LYS A 275 -11.80 -0.60 -6.06
C LYS A 275 -13.27 -1.02 -6.02
N ASP A 276 -13.63 -1.99 -6.85
CA ASP A 276 -15.00 -2.51 -6.94
C ASP A 276 -15.32 -3.52 -5.80
N MET A 277 -14.33 -3.88 -4.93
CA MET A 277 -14.52 -4.79 -3.80
C MET A 277 -14.76 -4.02 -2.49
N PRO A 278 -15.92 -4.21 -1.82
CA PRO A 278 -16.26 -3.45 -0.61
C PRO A 278 -15.40 -3.78 0.62
N CYS A 279 -14.60 -4.85 0.57
CA CYS A 279 -13.72 -5.25 1.67
C CYS A 279 -12.45 -4.39 1.78
N PHE A 280 -12.11 -3.59 0.76
CA PHE A 280 -10.99 -2.67 0.82
C PHE A 280 -11.47 -1.25 1.13
N SER A 281 -10.93 -0.65 2.18
CA SER A 281 -11.27 0.71 2.61
C SER A 281 -10.43 1.78 1.91
N ASP A 282 -9.27 1.42 1.37
CA ASP A 282 -8.37 2.29 0.62
C ASP A 282 -7.63 1.49 -0.45
N VAL A 283 -7.54 2.03 -1.66
CA VAL A 283 -6.94 1.38 -2.83
C VAL A 283 -6.11 2.39 -3.60
N ASN A 284 -4.82 2.16 -3.72
CA ASN A 284 -3.87 3.05 -4.38
C ASN A 284 -2.98 2.31 -5.37
N THR A 285 -2.53 2.98 -6.45
CA THR A 285 -1.54 2.43 -7.40
C THR A 285 -0.32 3.33 -7.50
N GLY A 286 0.82 2.74 -7.91
CA GLY A 286 2.07 3.48 -8.12
C GLY A 286 2.46 4.28 -6.89
N VAL A 287 2.44 3.66 -5.72
CA VAL A 287 2.71 4.33 -4.44
C VAL A 287 4.21 4.40 -4.24
N LYS A 288 4.76 5.62 -4.26
CA LYS A 288 6.18 5.87 -4.02
C LYS A 288 6.41 6.44 -2.64
N PHE A 289 7.35 5.88 -1.91
CA PHE A 289 7.67 6.28 -0.54
C PHE A 289 9.16 6.12 -0.22
N VAL A 290 9.61 6.90 0.75
CA VAL A 290 10.94 6.78 1.37
C VAL A 290 10.84 6.11 2.73
N TRP A 291 11.94 5.46 3.17
CA TRP A 291 12.03 4.74 4.43
C TRP A 291 12.41 5.65 5.61
N ASP A 292 12.03 6.91 5.56
CA ASP A 292 12.28 7.87 6.64
C ASP A 292 11.12 8.87 6.73
N ILE A 293 11.03 9.54 7.88
CA ILE A 293 10.06 10.61 8.10
C ILE A 293 10.79 11.94 8.11
N PRO A 294 10.30 12.95 7.37
CA PRO A 294 10.90 14.28 7.38
C PRO A 294 10.72 14.93 8.75
N ASP A 295 11.76 15.63 9.18
CA ASP A 295 11.79 16.49 10.36
C ASP A 295 12.34 17.88 10.00
N GLU A 296 12.50 18.76 11.00
CA GLU A 296 13.03 20.11 10.79
C GLU A 296 14.46 20.11 10.23
N LYS A 297 15.29 19.11 10.56
CA LYS A 297 16.68 18.97 10.10
C LYS A 297 16.78 18.28 8.73
N LYS A 298 15.81 17.39 8.43
CA LYS A 298 15.73 16.63 7.19
C LYS A 298 14.35 16.78 6.56
N PRO A 299 14.06 17.90 5.87
CA PRO A 299 12.81 18.07 5.13
C PRO A 299 12.70 17.06 3.98
N LEU A 300 11.47 16.85 3.50
CA LEU A 300 11.20 15.86 2.43
C LEU A 300 12.05 16.10 1.18
N SER A 301 12.28 17.35 0.78
CA SER A 301 13.13 17.69 -0.36
C SER A 301 14.56 17.16 -0.20
N ARG A 302 15.09 17.19 1.02
CA ARG A 302 16.41 16.64 1.33
C ARG A 302 16.39 15.11 1.32
N LEU A 303 15.36 14.47 1.89
CA LEU A 303 15.19 13.02 1.81
C LEU A 303 15.12 12.54 0.35
N LEU A 304 14.49 13.32 -0.53
CA LEU A 304 14.41 13.00 -1.95
C LEU A 304 15.70 13.28 -2.73
N SER A 305 16.64 14.08 -2.22
CA SER A 305 17.94 14.35 -2.82
C SER A 305 19.05 13.44 -2.31
N GLU A 306 18.91 12.87 -1.12
CA GLU A 306 19.88 11.95 -0.52
C GLU A 306 19.69 10.49 -1.04
N SER A 307 20.69 9.63 -0.82
CA SER A 307 20.61 8.18 -1.10
C SER A 307 19.78 7.45 -0.03
N VAL A 308 18.56 7.91 0.20
CA VAL A 308 17.61 7.24 1.10
C VAL A 308 16.91 6.13 0.34
N PRO A 309 16.69 4.94 0.95
CA PRO A 309 15.93 3.88 0.31
C PRO A 309 14.54 4.37 -0.14
N ARG A 310 14.24 4.14 -1.40
CA ARG A 310 12.95 4.48 -2.01
C ARG A 310 12.38 3.22 -2.62
N ASN A 311 11.08 3.07 -2.50
CA ASN A 311 10.36 2.01 -3.18
C ASN A 311 9.16 2.58 -3.92
N GLU A 312 8.80 1.90 -4.99
CA GLU A 312 7.52 2.01 -5.66
C GLU A 312 6.80 0.67 -5.51
N VAL A 313 5.54 0.70 -5.08
CA VAL A 313 4.67 -0.47 -5.02
C VAL A 313 3.53 -0.27 -5.99
N ASP A 314 3.35 -1.24 -6.87
CA ASP A 314 2.41 -1.15 -8.00
C ASP A 314 0.96 -1.00 -7.53
N ALA A 315 0.56 -1.68 -6.44
CA ALA A 315 -0.70 -1.39 -5.75
C ALA A 315 -0.56 -1.59 -4.24
N VAL A 316 -1.15 -0.68 -3.46
CA VAL A 316 -1.26 -0.77 -2.00
C VAL A 316 -2.72 -0.65 -1.61
N LEU A 317 -3.22 -1.67 -0.91
CA LEU A 317 -4.61 -1.74 -0.49
C LEU A 317 -4.70 -1.78 1.03
N SER A 318 -5.83 -1.35 1.58
CA SER A 318 -6.13 -1.48 2.99
C SER A 318 -7.38 -2.36 3.19
N ARG A 319 -7.24 -3.43 3.98
CA ARG A 319 -8.35 -4.29 4.39
C ARG A 319 -8.43 -4.37 5.91
N GLY A 320 -9.22 -3.49 6.52
CA GLY A 320 -9.29 -3.39 7.98
C GLY A 320 -7.93 -3.07 8.58
N LEU A 321 -7.38 -4.00 9.36
CA LEU A 321 -6.06 -3.90 10.01
C LEU A 321 -4.88 -4.31 9.11
N TYR A 322 -5.14 -4.74 7.89
CA TYR A 322 -4.15 -5.38 7.04
C TYR A 322 -3.79 -4.50 5.84
N PRO A 323 -2.59 -3.92 5.77
CA PRO A 323 -2.04 -3.38 4.53
C PRO A 323 -1.72 -4.54 3.57
N VAL A 324 -2.03 -4.35 2.30
CA VAL A 324 -1.76 -5.33 1.23
C VAL A 324 -0.85 -4.67 0.22
N PHE A 325 0.35 -5.20 0.05
CA PHE A 325 1.33 -4.73 -0.93
C PHE A 325 1.32 -5.67 -2.13
N ILE A 326 1.10 -5.14 -3.32
CA ILE A 326 1.00 -5.93 -4.56
C ILE A 326 2.06 -5.45 -5.54
N SER A 327 2.88 -6.39 -6.02
CA SER A 327 3.78 -6.16 -7.15
C SER A 327 3.24 -6.82 -8.40
N CYS A 328 3.18 -6.07 -9.51
CA CYS A 328 2.62 -6.47 -10.79
C CYS A 328 3.73 -6.74 -11.81
N LYS A 329 3.78 -7.92 -12.40
CA LYS A 329 4.81 -8.32 -13.35
C LYS A 329 4.19 -8.87 -14.64
N THR A 330 4.53 -8.29 -15.77
CA THR A 330 4.12 -8.81 -17.10
C THR A 330 4.97 -10.01 -17.56
N ARG A 331 5.93 -10.42 -16.74
CA ARG A 331 6.80 -11.60 -16.89
C ARG A 331 6.66 -12.54 -15.71
N ALA A 332 7.25 -13.73 -15.81
CA ALA A 332 7.39 -14.60 -14.65
C ALA A 332 8.18 -13.89 -13.52
N PRO A 333 7.78 -14.06 -12.27
CA PRO A 333 8.49 -13.45 -11.15
C PRO A 333 9.86 -14.10 -10.93
N PHE A 334 10.82 -13.31 -10.44
CA PHE A 334 12.14 -13.75 -10.03
C PHE A 334 12.30 -13.67 -8.49
N ASN A 335 13.40 -14.22 -7.98
CA ASN A 335 13.70 -14.18 -6.55
C ASN A 335 13.86 -12.74 -6.01
N GLU A 336 14.38 -11.85 -6.83
CA GLU A 336 14.56 -10.42 -6.51
C GLU A 336 13.21 -9.74 -6.26
N ASP A 337 12.20 -10.05 -7.08
CA ASP A 337 10.83 -9.52 -6.90
C ASP A 337 10.23 -9.96 -5.55
N LEU A 338 10.44 -11.23 -5.17
CA LEU A 338 10.00 -11.76 -3.88
C LEU A 338 10.75 -11.10 -2.71
N ASN A 339 12.07 -10.92 -2.82
CA ASN A 339 12.88 -10.34 -1.76
C ASN A 339 12.53 -8.86 -1.52
N GLU A 340 12.35 -8.09 -2.59
CA GLU A 340 11.95 -6.70 -2.49
C GLU A 340 10.58 -6.56 -1.82
N LEU A 341 9.60 -7.31 -2.29
CA LEU A 341 8.24 -7.26 -1.75
C LEU A 341 8.19 -7.76 -0.29
N TYR A 342 9.00 -8.77 0.05
CA TYR A 342 9.14 -9.26 1.42
C TYR A 342 9.71 -8.19 2.36
N ALA A 343 10.77 -7.48 1.94
CA ALA A 343 11.35 -6.40 2.73
C ALA A 343 10.34 -5.28 3.01
N ILE A 344 9.53 -4.92 2.01
CA ILE A 344 8.45 -3.93 2.16
C ILE A 344 7.39 -4.44 3.14
N LYS A 345 6.93 -5.68 2.97
CA LYS A 345 5.95 -6.32 3.86
C LYS A 345 6.41 -6.28 5.31
N GLU A 346 7.63 -6.76 5.59
CA GLU A 346 8.18 -6.82 6.94
C GLU A 346 8.34 -5.42 7.55
N LYS A 347 8.85 -4.46 6.78
CA LYS A 347 9.08 -3.10 7.26
C LYS A 347 7.79 -2.34 7.54
N PHE A 348 6.79 -2.43 6.64
CA PHE A 348 5.61 -1.56 6.67
C PHE A 348 4.33 -2.22 7.19
N GLY A 349 4.39 -3.43 7.65
CA GLY A 349 3.22 -4.08 8.23
C GLY A 349 3.50 -5.30 9.08
N GLY A 350 4.69 -5.91 8.95
CA GLY A 350 5.06 -7.11 9.70
C GLY A 350 3.98 -8.20 9.59
N ASP A 351 3.54 -8.74 10.73
CA ASP A 351 2.51 -9.78 10.82
C ASP A 351 1.13 -9.34 10.32
N PHE A 352 0.87 -8.03 10.24
CA PHE A 352 -0.39 -7.53 9.70
C PHE A 352 -0.36 -7.42 8.18
N ALA A 353 0.80 -7.28 7.55
CA ALA A 353 0.87 -7.09 6.10
C ALA A 353 0.59 -8.36 5.32
N LYS A 354 -0.09 -8.19 4.20
CA LYS A 354 -0.19 -9.17 3.12
C LYS A 354 0.66 -8.71 1.96
N ALA A 355 1.30 -9.66 1.29
CA ALA A 355 2.09 -9.38 0.08
C ALA A 355 1.64 -10.32 -1.04
N ILE A 356 1.49 -9.77 -2.24
CA ILE A 356 1.00 -10.51 -3.40
C ILE A 356 1.83 -10.14 -4.62
N ILE A 357 2.29 -11.13 -5.38
CA ILE A 357 2.77 -10.93 -6.75
C ILE A 357 1.63 -11.28 -7.71
N ALA A 358 1.26 -10.32 -8.54
CA ALA A 358 0.34 -10.51 -9.66
C ALA A 358 1.14 -10.59 -10.96
N THR A 359 0.96 -11.66 -11.74
CA THR A 359 1.70 -11.86 -13.00
C THR A 359 0.81 -12.35 -14.12
N THR A 360 1.06 -11.86 -15.35
CA THR A 360 0.38 -12.34 -16.56
C THR A 360 0.93 -13.67 -17.09
N LYS A 361 1.90 -14.27 -16.40
CA LYS A 361 2.50 -15.54 -16.79
C LYS A 361 2.08 -16.68 -15.85
N PRO A 362 2.00 -17.92 -16.34
CA PRO A 362 1.70 -19.05 -15.47
C PRO A 362 2.84 -19.27 -14.47
N VAL A 363 2.48 -19.66 -13.25
CA VAL A 363 3.44 -20.04 -12.21
C VAL A 363 3.15 -21.47 -11.80
N ASP A 364 4.09 -22.37 -12.06
CA ASP A 364 3.99 -23.75 -11.62
C ASP A 364 4.06 -23.82 -10.08
N ARG A 365 3.09 -24.48 -9.47
CA ARG A 365 3.00 -24.65 -8.02
C ARG A 365 4.10 -25.53 -7.43
N ASN A 366 4.75 -26.33 -8.26
CA ASN A 366 5.89 -27.17 -7.88
C ASN A 366 7.25 -26.49 -8.18
N SER A 367 7.24 -25.23 -8.63
CA SER A 367 8.47 -24.52 -8.94
C SER A 367 9.14 -23.96 -7.70
N PRO A 368 10.48 -23.83 -7.68
CA PRO A 368 11.22 -23.24 -6.57
C PRO A 368 10.76 -21.80 -6.24
N ILE A 369 10.32 -21.03 -7.25
CA ILE A 369 9.81 -19.68 -7.07
C ILE A 369 8.49 -19.69 -6.28
N TYR A 370 7.60 -20.65 -6.53
CA TYR A 370 6.35 -20.79 -5.81
C TYR A 370 6.59 -21.23 -4.36
N GLU A 371 7.44 -22.23 -4.14
CA GLU A 371 7.82 -22.69 -2.79
C GLU A 371 8.42 -21.54 -1.97
N ARG A 372 9.33 -20.76 -2.58
CA ARG A 372 9.93 -19.60 -1.93
C ARG A 372 8.89 -18.53 -1.58
N ALA A 373 7.96 -18.24 -2.48
CA ALA A 373 6.88 -17.28 -2.21
C ALA A 373 6.05 -17.74 -1.00
N GLN A 374 5.70 -19.02 -0.91
CA GLN A 374 4.99 -19.58 0.24
C GLN A 374 5.81 -19.45 1.55
N ALA A 375 7.09 -19.75 1.51
CA ALA A 375 7.98 -19.62 2.68
C ALA A 375 8.08 -18.17 3.17
N LEU A 376 8.01 -17.17 2.28
CA LEU A 376 8.01 -15.74 2.61
C LEU A 376 6.59 -15.19 2.94
N GLY A 377 5.56 -16.03 2.89
CA GLY A 377 4.18 -15.61 3.08
C GLY A 377 3.70 -14.62 2.01
N ILE A 378 4.14 -14.82 0.76
CA ILE A 378 3.75 -14.03 -0.41
C ILE A 378 2.75 -14.82 -1.24
N GLY A 379 1.56 -14.24 -1.47
CA GLY A 379 0.56 -14.81 -2.36
C GLY A 379 0.95 -14.63 -3.84
N ILE A 380 0.57 -15.58 -4.68
CA ILE A 380 0.75 -15.46 -6.13
C ILE A 380 -0.62 -15.49 -6.82
N ILE A 381 -0.86 -14.47 -7.65
CA ILE A 381 -1.96 -14.38 -8.61
C ILE A 381 -1.34 -14.47 -9.99
N ASP A 382 -1.58 -15.58 -10.68
CA ASP A 382 -1.01 -15.88 -11.98
C ASP A 382 -2.03 -15.70 -13.13
N GLU A 383 -1.59 -15.93 -14.35
CA GLU A 383 -2.37 -15.88 -15.59
C GLU A 383 -3.77 -16.49 -15.45
N LYS A 384 -3.89 -17.66 -14.81
CA LYS A 384 -5.17 -18.39 -14.68
C LYS A 384 -6.24 -17.61 -13.94
N ALA A 385 -5.84 -16.71 -13.02
CA ALA A 385 -6.79 -15.88 -12.30
C ALA A 385 -7.39 -14.78 -13.19
N PHE A 386 -6.62 -14.28 -14.15
CA PHE A 386 -7.07 -13.26 -15.09
C PHE A 386 -7.94 -13.87 -16.20
N GLU A 387 -7.52 -14.99 -16.79
CA GLU A 387 -8.25 -15.68 -17.85
C GLU A 387 -9.62 -16.17 -17.41
N ASN A 388 -9.73 -16.67 -16.19
CA ASN A 388 -10.97 -17.19 -15.64
C ASN A 388 -11.80 -16.12 -14.90
N ASN A 389 -11.46 -14.84 -15.02
CA ASN A 389 -12.11 -13.72 -14.31
C ASN A 389 -12.21 -13.92 -12.78
N ARG A 390 -11.19 -14.58 -12.20
CA ARG A 390 -11.14 -14.93 -10.75
C ARG A 390 -10.26 -14.02 -9.94
N LEU A 391 -9.85 -12.86 -10.48
CA LEU A 391 -8.95 -11.93 -9.77
C LEU A 391 -9.54 -11.47 -8.44
N ALA A 392 -10.82 -11.08 -8.42
CA ALA A 392 -11.50 -10.64 -7.20
C ALA A 392 -11.54 -11.75 -6.13
N GLU A 393 -11.89 -12.98 -6.53
CA GLU A 393 -11.88 -14.14 -5.64
C GLU A 393 -10.49 -14.41 -5.05
N LYS A 394 -9.45 -14.34 -5.89
CA LYS A 394 -8.07 -14.56 -5.44
C LYS A 394 -7.58 -13.46 -4.50
N LEU A 395 -7.89 -12.20 -4.81
CA LEU A 395 -7.61 -11.09 -3.90
C LEU A 395 -8.30 -11.29 -2.55
N ASP A 396 -9.58 -11.64 -2.55
CA ASP A 396 -10.33 -11.89 -1.31
C ASP A 396 -9.68 -12.98 -0.46
N ILE A 397 -9.40 -14.15 -1.05
CA ILE A 397 -8.78 -15.29 -0.35
C ILE A 397 -7.41 -14.93 0.23
N LEU A 398 -6.53 -14.29 -0.57
CA LEU A 398 -5.16 -13.98 -0.17
C LEU A 398 -5.07 -12.86 0.87
N THR A 399 -6.11 -12.04 0.97
CA THR A 399 -6.13 -10.91 1.91
C THR A 399 -6.95 -11.18 3.17
N GLY A 400 -7.50 -12.37 3.34
CA GLY A 400 -8.16 -12.80 4.57
C GLY A 400 -9.65 -13.13 4.46
N GLY A 401 -10.20 -13.20 3.22
CA GLY A 401 -11.55 -13.74 2.99
C GLY A 401 -11.63 -15.24 3.33
N LYS A 402 -12.76 -15.68 3.85
CA LYS A 402 -12.99 -17.10 4.08
C LYS A 402 -13.10 -17.83 2.72
N ARG A 403 -12.45 -18.99 2.59
CA ARG A 403 -12.73 -19.87 1.47
C ARG A 403 -14.21 -20.27 1.55
N LYS A 404 -14.99 -19.90 0.56
CA LYS A 404 -16.35 -20.40 0.38
C LYS A 404 -16.33 -21.84 -0.08
#